data_716ef645ce1f779a155b65feb00eba10
#
_entry.id   716ef645ce1f779a155b65feb00eba10
#
_cell.length_a   1.000
_cell.length_b   1.000
_cell.length_c   1.000
_cell.angle_alpha   90.00
_cell.angle_beta   90.00
_cell.angle_gamma   90.00
#
_symmetry.space_group_name_H-M   'P 1'
#
loop_
_entity.id
_entity.type
_entity.pdbx_description
1 polymer ?
#
loop_
_entity_poly.entity_id
_entity_poly.type
_entity_poly.pdbx_seq_one_letter_code
_entity_poly.pdbx_strand_id
1 'polypeptide(L)'
;YFGGQDVFKNISFMVNKGDKIGLVGKNGAGKSTLLNLLSNNLTPNDGGVAIPNGLILGYLTQDLDFEDGRTVIEEAQTAFSYLNDIKDRLVIVNKEINERTDYETDAYLELISEFHDLDERYRMSGGNDMQSEISQVLSGLGFTQYDYERQTTEFSGGWRMRIELAKILLQKPDVLLLDEPTNHLDIESIIWLEQWLKKFTGAIVLVSHDRFFLDSISNRTIEISFAKINDYKAKYTKYLDLRKDRIEKQIQAKKNQDKFIAETKILINKFRAKKNKAAFAQTLITKLSRLEIIHVEKEDVGKMQFRFPPAPHSGKLSLTVKEASKSYDDLDVLDAINLEIIKGEKIAFVGKNGEGKST
;
A
#
# COMPACT_ATOMS: atom_id res chain seq x y z
N TYR A 1 -12.40 -6.66 16.07
CA TYR A 1 -11.61 -7.22 17.19
C TYR A 1 -10.65 -8.26 16.66
N PHE A 2 -9.35 -8.12 16.91
CA PHE A 2 -8.37 -9.20 16.75
C PHE A 2 -7.82 -9.53 18.14
N GLY A 3 -7.97 -10.78 18.60
CA GLY A 3 -7.41 -11.22 19.88
C GLY A 3 -7.87 -10.43 21.12
N GLY A 4 -9.08 -9.85 21.09
CA GLY A 4 -9.63 -9.07 22.21
C GLY A 4 -9.18 -7.60 22.25
N GLN A 5 -8.41 -7.12 21.27
CA GLN A 5 -8.06 -5.71 21.16
C GLN A 5 -8.87 -5.00 20.06
N ASP A 6 -9.35 -3.79 20.36
CA ASP A 6 -9.99 -2.92 19.39
C ASP A 6 -8.92 -2.36 18.41
N VAL A 7 -8.98 -2.78 17.15
CA VAL A 7 -8.11 -2.23 16.11
C VAL A 7 -8.56 -0.83 15.70
N PHE A 8 -9.87 -0.62 15.60
CA PHE A 8 -10.48 0.67 15.26
C PHE A 8 -11.67 0.99 16.18
N LYS A 9 -11.84 2.27 16.49
CA LYS A 9 -12.97 2.81 17.27
C LYS A 9 -13.57 4.00 16.55
N ASN A 10 -14.80 3.86 16.03
CA ASN A 10 -15.55 4.95 15.41
C ASN A 10 -14.72 5.72 14.37
N ILE A 11 -14.14 5.01 13.42
CA ILE A 11 -13.41 5.63 12.31
C ILE A 11 -14.40 5.95 11.18
N SER A 12 -14.21 7.11 10.55
CA SER A 12 -14.95 7.51 9.36
C SER A 12 -14.07 8.37 8.48
N PHE A 13 -13.97 8.03 7.22
CA PHE A 13 -13.29 8.82 6.20
C PHE A 13 -13.83 8.46 4.82
N MET A 14 -13.57 9.30 3.84
CA MET A 14 -14.01 9.11 2.47
C MET A 14 -12.82 9.20 1.53
N VAL A 15 -12.80 8.34 0.53
CA VAL A 15 -11.82 8.34 -0.56
C VAL A 15 -12.51 8.88 -1.80
N ASN A 16 -12.01 9.95 -2.38
CA ASN A 16 -12.56 10.57 -3.59
C ASN A 16 -11.65 10.28 -4.79
N LYS A 17 -12.20 10.36 -5.98
CA LYS A 17 -11.43 10.27 -7.22
C LYS A 17 -10.28 11.28 -7.21
N GLY A 18 -9.07 10.82 -7.53
CA GLY A 18 -7.86 11.64 -7.52
C GLY A 18 -7.20 11.81 -6.14
N ASP A 19 -7.78 11.31 -5.05
CA ASP A 19 -7.10 11.26 -3.75
C ASP A 19 -5.92 10.28 -3.84
N LYS A 20 -4.74 10.74 -3.45
CA LYS A 20 -3.53 9.92 -3.29
C LYS A 20 -3.15 9.91 -1.83
N ILE A 21 -3.65 8.90 -1.12
CA ILE A 21 -3.61 8.81 0.33
C ILE A 21 -2.40 7.99 0.77
N GLY A 22 -1.48 8.60 1.52
CA GLY A 22 -0.48 7.88 2.29
C GLY A 22 -1.07 7.41 3.62
N LEU A 23 -1.21 6.10 3.81
CA LEU A 23 -1.71 5.51 5.06
C LEU A 23 -0.54 5.21 5.98
N VAL A 24 -0.45 5.89 7.10
CA VAL A 24 0.67 5.83 8.03
C VAL A 24 0.24 5.43 9.44
N GLY A 25 1.16 4.88 10.22
CA GLY A 25 0.93 4.44 11.59
C GLY A 25 2.01 3.48 12.06
N LYS A 26 2.09 3.23 13.36
CA LYS A 26 3.02 2.24 13.94
C LYS A 26 2.77 0.84 13.38
N ASN A 27 3.76 -0.05 13.45
CA ASN A 27 3.55 -1.45 13.12
C ASN A 27 2.48 -2.03 14.07
N GLY A 28 1.55 -2.80 13.50
CA GLY A 28 0.39 -3.31 14.23
C GLY A 28 -0.74 -2.30 14.49
N ALA A 29 -0.67 -1.07 13.97
CA ALA A 29 -1.75 -0.08 14.10
C ALA A 29 -3.02 -0.41 13.30
N GLY A 30 -2.96 -1.43 12.42
CA GLY A 30 -4.11 -1.85 11.61
C GLY A 30 -4.08 -1.35 10.16
N LYS A 31 -2.93 -0.94 9.60
CA LYS A 31 -2.84 -0.45 8.20
C LYS A 31 -3.36 -1.48 7.21
N SER A 32 -2.81 -2.69 7.22
CA SER A 32 -3.25 -3.80 6.33
C SER A 32 -4.68 -4.24 6.65
N THR A 33 -5.10 -4.19 7.93
CA THR A 33 -6.50 -4.46 8.31
C THR A 33 -7.46 -3.46 7.67
N LEU A 34 -7.07 -2.17 7.62
CA LEU A 34 -7.89 -1.15 6.97
C LEU A 34 -7.98 -1.37 5.45
N LEU A 35 -6.86 -1.75 4.80
CA LEU A 35 -6.87 -2.10 3.37
C LEU A 35 -7.78 -3.31 3.11
N ASN A 36 -7.72 -4.34 3.95
CA ASN A 36 -8.60 -5.51 3.85
C ASN A 36 -10.08 -5.18 4.06
N LEU A 37 -10.41 -4.22 4.93
CA LEU A 37 -11.78 -3.72 5.09
C LEU A 37 -12.24 -2.95 3.84
N LEU A 38 -11.38 -2.11 3.27
CA LEU A 38 -11.67 -1.34 2.05
C LEU A 38 -11.83 -2.23 0.82
N SER A 39 -11.09 -3.35 0.75
CA SER A 39 -11.20 -4.32 -0.35
C SER A 39 -12.33 -5.34 -0.19
N ASN A 40 -13.11 -5.26 0.89
CA ASN A 40 -14.13 -6.25 1.23
C ASN A 40 -13.58 -7.67 1.55
N ASN A 41 -12.28 -7.84 1.69
CA ASN A 41 -11.67 -9.10 2.12
C ASN A 41 -11.93 -9.37 3.62
N LEU A 42 -12.29 -8.35 4.36
CA LEU A 42 -12.65 -8.43 5.77
C LEU A 42 -13.94 -7.64 6.03
N THR A 43 -14.84 -8.22 6.79
CA THR A 43 -16.09 -7.53 7.22
C THR A 43 -15.87 -6.81 8.55
N PRO A 44 -16.32 -5.55 8.72
CA PRO A 44 -16.25 -4.87 10.00
C PRO A 44 -17.22 -5.50 11.02
N ASN A 45 -16.88 -5.45 12.30
CA ASN A 45 -17.76 -5.93 13.38
C ASN A 45 -18.98 -5.01 13.57
N ASP A 46 -18.81 -3.71 13.32
CA ASP A 46 -19.86 -2.69 13.39
C ASP A 46 -19.58 -1.62 12.32
N GLY A 47 -20.63 -1.02 11.78
CA GLY A 47 -20.54 -0.09 10.67
C GLY A 47 -20.45 -0.80 9.32
N GLY A 48 -19.89 -0.13 8.30
CA GLY A 48 -19.78 -0.67 6.95
C GLY A 48 -18.88 0.17 6.06
N VAL A 49 -18.47 -0.44 4.94
CA VAL A 49 -17.78 0.22 3.83
C VAL A 49 -18.77 0.37 2.68
N ALA A 50 -19.03 1.59 2.25
CA ALA A 50 -19.89 1.87 1.11
C ALA A 50 -19.03 2.05 -0.16
N ILE A 51 -19.17 1.14 -1.11
CA ILE A 51 -18.50 1.17 -2.40
C ILE A 51 -19.58 1.36 -3.48
N PRO A 52 -19.46 2.38 -4.37
CA PRO A 52 -20.39 2.54 -5.48
C PRO A 52 -20.43 1.31 -6.39
N ASN A 53 -21.62 0.97 -6.91
CA ASN A 53 -21.77 -0.13 -7.86
C ASN A 53 -20.96 0.13 -9.13
N GLY A 54 -20.28 -0.90 -9.62
CA GLY A 54 -19.46 -0.84 -10.84
C GLY A 54 -18.07 -0.25 -10.66
N LEU A 55 -17.66 0.12 -9.44
CA LEU A 55 -16.31 0.59 -9.15
C LEU A 55 -15.33 -0.58 -9.15
N ILE A 56 -14.26 -0.45 -9.94
CA ILE A 56 -13.18 -1.44 -10.01
C ILE A 56 -12.14 -1.10 -8.96
N LEU A 57 -11.87 -2.05 -8.06
CA LEU A 57 -10.91 -1.92 -6.98
C LEU A 57 -9.75 -2.87 -7.21
N GLY A 58 -8.53 -2.35 -7.33
CA GLY A 58 -7.30 -3.13 -7.39
C GLY A 58 -6.64 -3.17 -6.00
N TYR A 59 -6.31 -4.35 -5.50
CA TYR A 59 -5.65 -4.52 -4.22
C TYR A 59 -4.44 -5.43 -4.32
N LEU A 60 -3.26 -4.89 -4.03
CA LEU A 60 -2.02 -5.65 -3.90
C LEU A 60 -1.89 -6.15 -2.47
N THR A 61 -2.06 -7.45 -2.29
CA THR A 61 -1.87 -8.15 -1.00
C THR A 61 -0.43 -8.63 -0.85
N GLN A 62 -0.02 -8.90 0.40
CA GLN A 62 1.29 -9.51 0.67
C GLN A 62 1.30 -11.03 0.42
N ASP A 63 0.14 -11.67 0.55
CA ASP A 63 -0.03 -13.09 0.27
C ASP A 63 -0.45 -13.27 -1.18
N LEU A 64 0.33 -14.06 -1.91
CA LEU A 64 0.12 -14.32 -3.34
C LEU A 64 -0.51 -15.70 -3.52
N ASP A 65 -1.63 -15.72 -4.21
CA ASP A 65 -2.27 -16.96 -4.67
C ASP A 65 -2.09 -17.04 -6.19
N PHE A 66 -1.08 -17.80 -6.62
CA PHE A 66 -0.80 -18.01 -8.04
C PHE A 66 -1.32 -19.37 -8.49
N GLU A 67 -2.07 -19.39 -9.58
CA GLU A 67 -2.31 -20.64 -10.30
C GLU A 67 -1.04 -21.04 -11.06
N ASP A 68 -0.51 -22.21 -10.72
CA ASP A 68 0.65 -22.77 -11.40
C ASP A 68 0.32 -23.16 -12.86
N GLY A 69 1.31 -23.02 -13.75
CA GLY A 69 1.21 -23.51 -15.13
C GLY A 69 0.99 -22.46 -16.21
N ARG A 70 0.99 -21.16 -15.85
CA ARG A 70 0.95 -20.05 -16.82
C ARG A 70 2.30 -19.39 -16.98
N THR A 71 2.57 -18.87 -18.18
CA THR A 71 3.71 -17.99 -18.43
C THR A 71 3.44 -16.57 -17.86
N VAL A 72 4.49 -15.77 -17.74
CA VAL A 72 4.38 -14.37 -17.25
C VAL A 72 3.38 -13.57 -18.09
N ILE A 73 3.44 -13.73 -19.43
CA ILE A 73 2.55 -13.00 -20.34
C ILE A 73 1.11 -13.48 -20.23
N GLU A 74 0.88 -14.81 -20.15
CA GLU A 74 -0.46 -15.37 -19.95
C GLU A 74 -1.07 -14.92 -18.63
N GLU A 75 -0.28 -14.90 -17.56
CA GLU A 75 -0.73 -14.41 -16.26
C GLU A 75 -1.09 -12.91 -16.30
N ALA A 76 -0.27 -12.08 -16.97
CA ALA A 76 -0.57 -10.66 -17.16
C ALA A 76 -1.83 -10.45 -18.02
N GLN A 77 -2.08 -11.30 -19.01
CA GLN A 77 -3.29 -11.25 -19.86
C GLN A 77 -4.58 -11.52 -19.06
N THR A 78 -4.52 -12.23 -17.91
CA THR A 78 -5.70 -12.43 -17.08
C THR A 78 -6.32 -11.13 -16.57
N ALA A 79 -5.53 -10.04 -16.49
CA ALA A 79 -6.02 -8.71 -16.17
C ALA A 79 -7.11 -8.21 -17.13
N PHE A 80 -7.12 -8.72 -18.34
CA PHE A 80 -8.04 -8.37 -19.42
C PHE A 80 -9.11 -9.44 -19.66
N SER A 81 -9.36 -10.33 -18.69
CA SER A 81 -10.32 -11.44 -18.85
C SER A 81 -11.70 -10.94 -19.34
N TYR A 82 -12.16 -9.78 -18.85
CA TYR A 82 -13.41 -9.17 -19.31
C TYR A 82 -13.39 -8.77 -20.80
N LEU A 83 -12.23 -8.48 -21.37
CA LEU A 83 -12.08 -8.22 -22.82
C LEU A 83 -12.12 -9.50 -23.64
N ASN A 84 -11.69 -10.62 -23.06
CA ASN A 84 -11.78 -11.91 -23.74
C ASN A 84 -13.25 -12.30 -23.96
N ASP A 85 -14.11 -12.07 -22.96
CA ASP A 85 -15.55 -12.33 -23.08
C ASP A 85 -16.17 -11.51 -24.23
N ILE A 86 -15.79 -10.22 -24.32
CA ILE A 86 -16.24 -9.33 -25.42
C ILE A 86 -15.69 -9.83 -26.74
N LYS A 87 -14.42 -10.20 -26.81
CA LYS A 87 -13.77 -10.71 -28.03
C LYS A 87 -14.41 -12.01 -28.51
N ASP A 88 -14.65 -12.95 -27.61
CA ASP A 88 -15.28 -14.23 -27.92
C ASP A 88 -16.71 -14.00 -28.43
N ARG A 89 -17.46 -13.09 -27.82
CA ARG A 89 -18.79 -12.72 -28.30
C ARG A 89 -18.73 -12.05 -29.68
N LEU A 90 -17.77 -11.14 -29.92
CA LEU A 90 -17.52 -10.54 -31.25
C LEU A 90 -17.25 -11.58 -32.32
N VAL A 91 -16.43 -12.62 -32.01
CA VAL A 91 -16.15 -13.72 -32.95
C VAL A 91 -17.45 -14.48 -33.29
N ILE A 92 -18.27 -14.78 -32.29
CA ILE A 92 -19.55 -15.50 -32.47
C ILE A 92 -20.50 -14.64 -33.33
N VAL A 93 -20.72 -13.39 -32.93
CA VAL A 93 -21.63 -12.49 -33.64
C VAL A 93 -21.17 -12.24 -35.10
N ASN A 94 -19.88 -12.05 -35.32
CA ASN A 94 -19.30 -11.90 -36.66
C ASN A 94 -19.52 -13.16 -37.50
N LYS A 95 -19.39 -14.34 -36.93
CA LYS A 95 -19.69 -15.60 -37.63
C LYS A 95 -21.18 -15.70 -37.98
N GLU A 96 -22.07 -15.39 -37.03
CA GLU A 96 -23.51 -15.41 -37.26
C GLU A 96 -23.91 -14.42 -38.39
N ILE A 97 -23.35 -13.20 -38.42
CA ILE A 97 -23.58 -12.22 -39.49
C ILE A 97 -23.15 -12.77 -40.85
N ASN A 98 -21.98 -13.46 -40.93
CA ASN A 98 -21.46 -13.96 -42.19
C ASN A 98 -22.20 -15.21 -42.71
N GLU A 99 -22.84 -15.99 -41.85
CA GLU A 99 -23.60 -17.20 -42.19
C GLU A 99 -25.07 -16.91 -42.58
N ARG A 100 -25.59 -15.72 -42.22
CA ARG A 100 -26.98 -15.33 -42.53
C ARG A 100 -27.09 -14.71 -43.90
N THR A 101 -28.27 -14.92 -44.55
CA THR A 101 -28.61 -14.40 -45.86
C THR A 101 -29.84 -13.52 -45.83
N ASP A 102 -30.46 -13.35 -44.68
CA ASP A 102 -31.70 -12.61 -44.43
C ASP A 102 -31.46 -11.15 -44.00
N TYR A 103 -30.72 -10.41 -44.81
CA TYR A 103 -30.19 -9.06 -44.52
C TYR A 103 -31.21 -7.97 -44.20
N GLU A 104 -32.49 -8.17 -44.55
CA GLU A 104 -33.57 -7.19 -44.32
C GLU A 104 -34.38 -7.48 -43.04
N THR A 105 -34.04 -8.52 -42.28
CA THR A 105 -34.80 -8.85 -41.06
C THR A 105 -34.36 -8.01 -39.87
N ASP A 106 -35.29 -7.70 -38.97
CA ASP A 106 -35.00 -6.98 -37.73
C ASP A 106 -33.94 -7.75 -36.91
N ALA A 107 -33.98 -9.08 -36.88
CA ALA A 107 -33.01 -9.92 -36.22
C ALA A 107 -31.57 -9.81 -36.79
N TYR A 108 -31.42 -9.55 -38.09
CA TYR A 108 -30.10 -9.29 -38.68
C TYR A 108 -29.60 -7.90 -38.31
N LEU A 109 -30.48 -6.89 -38.30
CA LEU A 109 -30.13 -5.54 -37.89
C LEU A 109 -29.75 -5.45 -36.40
N GLU A 110 -30.40 -6.23 -35.53
CA GLU A 110 -30.04 -6.34 -34.13
C GLU A 110 -28.63 -6.94 -33.94
N LEU A 111 -28.25 -7.98 -34.72
CA LEU A 111 -26.90 -8.55 -34.71
C LEU A 111 -25.82 -7.54 -35.14
N ILE A 112 -26.12 -6.74 -36.17
CA ILE A 112 -25.22 -5.66 -36.62
C ILE A 112 -25.04 -4.61 -35.54
N SER A 113 -26.13 -4.22 -34.86
CA SER A 113 -26.05 -3.28 -33.72
C SER A 113 -25.25 -3.85 -32.57
N GLU A 114 -25.49 -5.13 -32.19
CA GLU A 114 -24.72 -5.81 -31.17
C GLU A 114 -23.23 -5.85 -31.52
N PHE A 115 -22.87 -6.15 -32.76
CA PHE A 115 -21.48 -6.15 -33.22
C PHE A 115 -20.83 -4.78 -33.05
N HIS A 116 -21.49 -3.72 -33.47
CA HIS A 116 -20.99 -2.34 -33.33
C HIS A 116 -20.77 -1.95 -31.88
N ASP A 117 -21.76 -2.23 -31.02
CA ASP A 117 -21.68 -1.93 -29.59
C ASP A 117 -20.51 -2.69 -28.89
N LEU A 118 -20.34 -3.95 -29.27
CA LEU A 118 -19.23 -4.79 -28.72
C LEU A 118 -17.88 -4.33 -29.27
N ASP A 119 -17.76 -4.00 -30.56
CA ASP A 119 -16.52 -3.49 -31.17
C ASP A 119 -16.11 -2.14 -30.58
N GLU A 120 -17.06 -1.25 -30.38
CA GLU A 120 -16.82 0.05 -29.74
C GLU A 120 -16.33 -0.14 -28.28
N ARG A 121 -17.01 -0.99 -27.51
CA ARG A 121 -16.58 -1.33 -26.14
C ARG A 121 -15.19 -1.95 -26.11
N TYR A 122 -14.90 -2.90 -27.00
CA TYR A 122 -13.58 -3.54 -27.09
C TYR A 122 -12.48 -2.51 -27.38
N ARG A 123 -12.72 -1.61 -28.35
CA ARG A 123 -11.77 -0.56 -28.74
C ARG A 123 -11.59 0.48 -27.64
N MET A 124 -12.67 0.97 -27.02
CA MET A 124 -12.61 1.93 -25.92
C MET A 124 -11.90 1.38 -24.68
N SER A 125 -11.99 0.08 -24.46
CA SER A 125 -11.32 -0.61 -23.36
C SER A 125 -9.84 -0.96 -23.64
N GLY A 126 -9.30 -0.54 -24.80
CA GLY A 126 -7.89 -0.74 -25.15
C GLY A 126 -7.57 -2.14 -25.71
N GLY A 127 -8.55 -2.90 -26.19
CA GLY A 127 -8.36 -4.25 -26.68
C GLY A 127 -7.33 -4.38 -27.82
N ASN A 128 -7.15 -3.36 -28.64
CA ASN A 128 -6.15 -3.33 -29.73
C ASN A 128 -4.72 -3.05 -29.22
N ASP A 129 -4.56 -2.40 -28.08
CA ASP A 129 -3.27 -1.99 -27.53
C ASP A 129 -2.79 -2.89 -26.38
N MET A 130 -3.58 -3.92 -26.02
CA MET A 130 -3.35 -4.81 -24.87
C MET A 130 -1.91 -5.34 -24.80
N GLN A 131 -1.38 -5.87 -25.92
CA GLN A 131 -0.03 -6.44 -25.98
C GLN A 131 1.04 -5.38 -25.70
N SER A 132 0.86 -4.17 -26.22
CA SER A 132 1.77 -3.04 -25.99
C SER A 132 1.72 -2.58 -24.53
N GLU A 133 0.53 -2.50 -23.93
CA GLU A 133 0.37 -2.12 -22.52
C GLU A 133 0.98 -3.17 -21.58
N ILE A 134 0.77 -4.47 -21.84
CA ILE A 134 1.40 -5.56 -21.09
C ILE A 134 2.92 -5.43 -21.15
N SER A 135 3.48 -5.28 -22.35
CA SER A 135 4.93 -5.15 -22.54
C SER A 135 5.50 -3.92 -21.82
N GLN A 136 4.78 -2.78 -21.86
CA GLN A 136 5.20 -1.57 -21.18
C GLN A 136 5.20 -1.73 -19.67
N VAL A 137 4.17 -2.34 -19.08
CA VAL A 137 4.06 -2.53 -17.64
C VAL A 137 5.07 -3.56 -17.15
N LEU A 138 5.18 -4.72 -17.82
CA LEU A 138 6.15 -5.75 -17.45
C LEU A 138 7.59 -5.23 -17.54
N SER A 139 7.95 -4.55 -18.65
CA SER A 139 9.27 -3.94 -18.80
C SER A 139 9.57 -2.90 -17.72
N GLY A 140 8.58 -2.07 -17.37
CA GLY A 140 8.70 -1.09 -16.28
C GLY A 140 8.92 -1.72 -14.90
N LEU A 141 8.42 -2.93 -14.69
CA LEU A 141 8.64 -3.71 -13.47
C LEU A 141 9.89 -4.60 -13.53
N GLY A 142 10.71 -4.46 -14.59
CA GLY A 142 12.01 -5.08 -14.71
C GLY A 142 12.06 -6.42 -15.46
N PHE A 143 10.93 -6.88 -16.06
CA PHE A 143 10.92 -8.07 -16.90
C PHE A 143 11.51 -7.77 -18.27
N THR A 144 12.29 -8.71 -18.79
CA THR A 144 12.81 -8.69 -20.16
C THR A 144 11.87 -9.47 -21.10
N GLN A 145 12.00 -9.27 -22.40
CA GLN A 145 11.20 -10.06 -23.36
C GLN A 145 11.42 -11.57 -23.23
N TYR A 146 12.63 -11.99 -22.81
CA TYR A 146 12.95 -13.37 -22.54
C TYR A 146 12.11 -13.97 -21.39
N ASP A 147 11.76 -13.16 -20.40
CA ASP A 147 11.01 -13.60 -19.23
C ASP A 147 9.52 -13.83 -19.53
N TYR A 148 8.99 -13.27 -20.63
CA TYR A 148 7.54 -13.31 -20.91
C TYR A 148 7.01 -14.71 -21.13
N GLU A 149 7.79 -15.59 -21.78
CA GLU A 149 7.41 -16.97 -22.08
C GLU A 149 7.80 -17.96 -20.97
N ARG A 150 8.46 -17.49 -19.92
CA ARG A 150 8.85 -18.33 -18.80
C ARG A 150 7.68 -18.57 -17.87
N GLN A 151 7.67 -19.77 -17.24
CA GLN A 151 6.64 -20.16 -16.28
C GLN A 151 6.74 -19.32 -15.01
N THR A 152 5.59 -18.88 -14.47
CA THR A 152 5.54 -18.10 -13.21
C THR A 152 6.15 -18.86 -12.03
N THR A 153 6.18 -20.19 -12.08
CA THR A 153 6.79 -21.07 -11.08
C THR A 153 8.32 -20.96 -11.00
N GLU A 154 8.97 -20.53 -12.07
CA GLU A 154 10.42 -20.37 -12.13
C GLU A 154 10.90 -19.11 -11.38
N PHE A 155 9.99 -18.24 -11.02
CA PHE A 155 10.30 -16.95 -10.41
C PHE A 155 10.21 -17.00 -8.88
N SER A 156 11.08 -16.25 -8.22
CA SER A 156 11.03 -16.06 -6.77
C SER A 156 9.75 -15.31 -6.34
N GLY A 157 9.37 -15.39 -5.06
CA GLY A 157 8.21 -14.69 -4.52
C GLY A 157 8.19 -13.18 -4.82
N GLY A 158 9.36 -12.53 -4.80
CA GLY A 158 9.46 -11.12 -5.15
C GLY A 158 9.14 -10.81 -6.62
N TRP A 159 9.52 -11.69 -7.54
CA TRP A 159 9.18 -11.56 -8.95
C TRP A 159 7.69 -11.86 -9.19
N ARG A 160 7.12 -12.86 -8.49
CA ARG A 160 5.69 -13.13 -8.54
C ARG A 160 4.87 -11.94 -8.05
N MET A 161 5.31 -11.25 -6.99
CA MET A 161 4.69 -10.00 -6.53
C MET A 161 4.68 -8.91 -7.61
N ARG A 162 5.74 -8.81 -8.45
CA ARG A 162 5.77 -7.88 -9.58
C ARG A 162 4.77 -8.25 -10.66
N ILE A 163 4.54 -9.55 -10.93
CA ILE A 163 3.52 -10.01 -11.88
C ILE A 163 2.12 -9.61 -11.36
N GLU A 164 1.84 -9.83 -10.08
CA GLU A 164 0.56 -9.45 -9.48
C GLU A 164 0.34 -7.94 -9.54
N LEU A 165 1.38 -7.18 -9.21
CA LEU A 165 1.33 -5.72 -9.38
C LEU A 165 1.04 -5.34 -10.84
N ALA A 166 1.69 -5.98 -11.82
CA ALA A 166 1.42 -5.74 -13.25
C ALA A 166 -0.06 -5.98 -13.59
N LYS A 167 -0.63 -7.10 -13.15
CA LYS A 167 -2.06 -7.42 -13.36
C LYS A 167 -2.98 -6.34 -12.82
N ILE A 168 -2.73 -5.89 -11.60
CA ILE A 168 -3.54 -4.86 -10.96
C ILE A 168 -3.45 -3.53 -11.72
N LEU A 169 -2.23 -3.13 -12.16
CA LEU A 169 -2.04 -1.90 -12.91
C LEU A 169 -2.71 -1.96 -14.30
N LEU A 170 -2.68 -3.12 -14.96
CA LEU A 170 -3.31 -3.36 -16.26
C LEU A 170 -4.85 -3.34 -16.22
N GLN A 171 -5.44 -3.69 -15.09
CA GLN A 171 -6.91 -3.61 -14.89
C GLN A 171 -7.44 -2.17 -14.89
N LYS A 172 -6.55 -1.15 -14.79
CA LYS A 172 -6.91 0.28 -14.72
C LYS A 172 -8.01 0.56 -13.68
N PRO A 173 -7.84 0.15 -12.42
CA PRO A 173 -8.90 0.26 -11.42
C PRO A 173 -9.27 1.72 -11.13
N ASP A 174 -10.46 1.97 -10.57
CA ASP A 174 -10.86 3.30 -10.09
C ASP A 174 -10.18 3.65 -8.76
N VAL A 175 -9.96 2.63 -7.93
CA VAL A 175 -9.28 2.74 -6.64
C VAL A 175 -8.19 1.69 -6.54
N LEU A 176 -6.99 2.12 -6.20
CA LEU A 176 -5.80 1.28 -6.06
C LEU A 176 -5.36 1.24 -4.60
N LEU A 177 -5.38 0.05 -4.00
CA LEU A 177 -4.90 -0.22 -2.65
C LEU A 177 -3.56 -0.93 -2.74
N LEU A 178 -2.51 -0.31 -2.18
CA LEU A 178 -1.15 -0.84 -2.24
C LEU A 178 -0.57 -0.99 -0.83
N ASP A 179 -0.23 -2.23 -0.44
CA ASP A 179 0.45 -2.52 0.82
C ASP A 179 1.92 -2.86 0.54
N GLU A 180 2.83 -1.92 0.87
CA GLU A 180 4.28 -2.03 0.68
C GLU A 180 4.72 -2.41 -0.75
N PRO A 181 4.24 -1.72 -1.80
CA PRO A 181 4.51 -2.11 -3.19
C PRO A 181 5.99 -1.99 -3.59
N THR A 182 6.79 -1.24 -2.83
CA THR A 182 8.23 -1.06 -3.07
C THR A 182 9.08 -2.23 -2.58
N ASN A 183 8.52 -3.11 -1.73
CA ASN A 183 9.19 -4.32 -1.33
C ASN A 183 9.44 -5.19 -2.57
N HIS A 184 10.63 -5.74 -2.68
CA HIS A 184 11.03 -6.59 -3.82
C HIS A 184 11.22 -5.89 -5.17
N LEU A 185 11.06 -4.55 -5.26
CA LEU A 185 11.42 -3.77 -6.44
C LEU A 185 12.85 -3.26 -6.35
N ASP A 186 13.53 -3.21 -7.49
CA ASP A 186 14.79 -2.48 -7.62
C ASP A 186 14.53 -0.97 -7.85
N ILE A 187 15.58 -0.18 -7.81
CA ILE A 187 15.47 1.28 -7.89
C ILE A 187 14.81 1.73 -9.22
N GLU A 188 15.14 1.07 -10.33
CA GLU A 188 14.58 1.41 -11.65
C GLU A 188 13.08 1.17 -11.69
N SER A 189 12.64 0.01 -11.19
CA SER A 189 11.21 -0.34 -11.08
C SER A 189 10.46 0.58 -10.12
N ILE A 190 11.08 1.00 -9.00
CA ILE A 190 10.48 1.96 -8.07
C ILE A 190 10.26 3.32 -8.76
N ILE A 191 11.26 3.83 -9.50
CA ILE A 191 11.16 5.10 -10.22
C ILE A 191 10.06 5.01 -11.29
N TRP A 192 9.98 3.90 -12.02
CA TRP A 192 8.95 3.68 -13.01
C TRP A 192 7.55 3.64 -12.37
N LEU A 193 7.38 2.88 -11.28
CA LEU A 193 6.11 2.77 -10.55
C LEU A 193 5.67 4.14 -10.01
N GLU A 194 6.61 4.91 -9.45
CA GLU A 194 6.34 6.28 -8.98
C GLU A 194 5.78 7.17 -10.09
N GLN A 195 6.39 7.12 -11.28
CA GLN A 195 5.93 7.90 -12.44
C GLN A 195 4.54 7.45 -12.91
N TRP A 196 4.29 6.13 -12.90
CA TRP A 196 3.00 5.57 -13.27
C TRP A 196 1.91 6.01 -12.28
N LEU A 197 2.16 5.88 -10.97
CA LEU A 197 1.22 6.28 -9.92
C LEU A 197 0.94 7.80 -9.92
N LYS A 198 1.91 8.62 -10.29
CA LYS A 198 1.70 10.08 -10.46
C LYS A 198 0.72 10.40 -11.58
N LYS A 199 0.75 9.65 -12.67
CA LYS A 199 -0.15 9.83 -13.82
C LYS A 199 -1.53 9.19 -13.60
N PHE A 200 -1.63 8.27 -12.66
CA PHE A 200 -2.89 7.58 -12.38
C PHE A 200 -3.98 8.55 -11.93
N THR A 201 -5.15 8.49 -12.58
CA THR A 201 -6.28 9.43 -12.38
C THR A 201 -7.30 8.97 -11.35
N GLY A 202 -7.27 7.68 -10.98
CA GLY A 202 -8.10 7.12 -9.93
C GLY A 202 -7.62 7.52 -8.52
N ALA A 203 -8.21 6.93 -7.51
CA ALA A 203 -7.78 7.09 -6.13
C ALA A 203 -6.70 6.06 -5.76
N ILE A 204 -5.78 6.44 -4.88
CA ILE A 204 -4.72 5.56 -4.37
C ILE A 204 -4.77 5.58 -2.84
N VAL A 205 -4.72 4.41 -2.21
CA VAL A 205 -4.41 4.26 -0.79
C VAL A 205 -3.13 3.44 -0.67
N LEU A 206 -2.07 4.08 -0.21
CA LEU A 206 -0.71 3.54 -0.23
C LEU A 206 -0.17 3.41 1.19
N VAL A 207 0.29 2.21 1.54
CA VAL A 207 1.15 1.95 2.71
C VAL A 207 2.57 1.77 2.19
N SER A 208 3.53 2.50 2.73
CA SER A 208 4.95 2.27 2.47
C SER A 208 5.83 2.71 3.63
N HIS A 209 6.95 2.03 3.82
CA HIS A 209 8.02 2.45 4.72
C HIS A 209 8.99 3.43 4.05
N ASP A 210 8.97 3.54 2.74
CA ASP A 210 9.75 4.53 2.00
C ASP A 210 9.09 5.90 2.06
N ARG A 211 9.72 6.81 2.81
CA ARG A 211 9.23 8.19 3.02
C ARG A 211 9.28 9.03 1.75
N PHE A 212 10.28 8.82 0.91
CA PHE A 212 10.42 9.56 -0.34
C PHE A 212 9.34 9.14 -1.33
N PHE A 213 9.08 7.86 -1.43
CA PHE A 213 8.01 7.31 -2.26
C PHE A 213 6.64 7.81 -1.81
N LEU A 214 6.35 7.79 -0.50
CA LEU A 214 5.11 8.34 0.06
C LEU A 214 4.96 9.83 -0.26
N ASP A 215 6.00 10.64 -0.04
CA ASP A 215 5.94 12.10 -0.22
C ASP A 215 5.80 12.50 -1.70
N SER A 216 6.39 11.69 -2.60
CA SER A 216 6.34 11.94 -4.04
C SER A 216 4.95 11.71 -4.65
N ILE A 217 4.18 10.75 -4.09
CA ILE A 217 2.89 10.32 -4.63
C ILE A 217 1.73 10.96 -3.87
N SER A 218 1.78 10.97 -2.53
CA SER A 218 0.62 11.37 -1.72
C SER A 218 0.30 12.86 -1.80
N ASN A 219 -0.99 13.18 -1.86
CA ASN A 219 -1.52 14.54 -1.68
C ASN A 219 -2.29 14.69 -0.35
N ARG A 220 -2.56 13.56 0.32
CA ARG A 220 -3.29 13.45 1.58
C ARG A 220 -2.66 12.34 2.42
N THR A 221 -2.57 12.54 3.73
CA THR A 221 -2.00 11.56 4.66
C THR A 221 -3.01 11.20 5.73
N ILE A 222 -3.29 9.91 5.89
CA ILE A 222 -4.16 9.38 6.95
C ILE A 222 -3.29 8.64 7.95
N GLU A 223 -3.29 9.11 9.20
CA GLU A 223 -2.57 8.47 10.30
C GLU A 223 -3.52 7.63 11.15
N ILE A 224 -3.15 6.37 11.36
CA ILE A 224 -3.80 5.49 12.34
C ILE A 224 -3.02 5.57 13.65
N SER A 225 -3.70 6.03 14.70
CA SER A 225 -3.12 6.19 16.04
C SER A 225 -4.20 6.00 17.11
N PHE A 226 -3.93 5.16 18.13
CA PHE A 226 -4.88 4.82 19.21
C PHE A 226 -6.26 4.36 18.73
N ALA A 227 -6.30 3.47 17.75
CA ALA A 227 -7.52 2.96 17.12
C ALA A 227 -8.40 4.05 16.47
N LYS A 228 -7.86 5.26 16.23
CA LYS A 228 -8.51 6.39 15.58
C LYS A 228 -7.76 6.77 14.31
N ILE A 229 -8.46 7.49 13.44
CA ILE A 229 -7.90 8.07 12.22
C ILE A 229 -7.72 9.57 12.42
N ASN A 230 -6.56 10.07 11.99
CA ASN A 230 -6.28 11.49 11.85
C ASN A 230 -6.00 11.79 10.38
N ASP A 231 -6.81 12.62 9.77
CA ASP A 231 -6.79 12.92 8.35
C ASP A 231 -6.13 14.29 8.10
N TYR A 232 -5.08 14.30 7.30
CA TYR A 232 -4.31 15.50 6.95
C TYR A 232 -4.35 15.71 5.43
N LYS A 233 -4.94 16.79 4.98
CA LYS A 233 -4.90 17.21 3.57
C LYS A 233 -3.52 17.78 3.22
N ALA A 234 -2.50 16.95 3.35
CA ALA A 234 -1.11 17.31 3.16
C ALA A 234 -0.27 16.08 2.75
N LYS A 235 0.83 16.33 2.04
CA LYS A 235 1.88 15.35 1.75
C LYS A 235 2.55 14.86 3.03
N TYR A 236 3.26 13.73 2.93
CA TYR A 236 3.89 13.08 4.06
C TYR A 236 4.85 13.98 4.85
N THR A 237 5.72 14.73 4.18
CA THR A 237 6.65 15.65 4.85
C THR A 237 5.91 16.72 5.66
N LYS A 238 4.89 17.36 5.07
CA LYS A 238 4.08 18.37 5.77
C LYS A 238 3.23 17.80 6.89
N TYR A 239 2.76 16.55 6.73
CA TYR A 239 2.07 15.83 7.80
C TYR A 239 2.95 15.69 9.05
N LEU A 240 4.25 15.43 8.92
CA LEU A 240 5.14 15.30 10.08
C LEU A 240 5.17 16.57 10.94
N ASP A 241 5.19 17.75 10.30
CA ASP A 241 5.12 19.03 11.01
C ASP A 241 3.77 19.19 11.72
N LEU A 242 2.67 18.97 10.98
CA LEU A 242 1.31 19.07 11.54
C LEU A 242 1.06 18.08 12.68
N ARG A 243 1.61 16.88 12.56
CA ARG A 243 1.56 15.86 13.63
C ARG A 243 2.30 16.34 14.88
N LYS A 244 3.49 16.91 14.72
CA LYS A 244 4.27 17.45 15.83
C LYS A 244 3.49 18.56 16.56
N ASP A 245 2.96 19.52 15.83
CA ASP A 245 2.13 20.60 16.39
C ASP A 245 0.90 20.05 17.13
N ARG A 246 0.24 19.03 16.57
CA ARG A 246 -0.90 18.37 17.22
C ARG A 246 -0.49 17.72 18.54
N ILE A 247 0.62 16.97 18.56
CA ILE A 247 1.11 16.29 19.76
C ILE A 247 1.48 17.32 20.83
N GLU A 248 2.16 18.40 20.47
CA GLU A 248 2.51 19.48 21.42
C GLU A 248 1.26 20.09 22.04
N LYS A 249 0.23 20.40 21.25
CA LYS A 249 -1.06 20.89 21.74
C LYS A 249 -1.75 19.89 22.66
N GLN A 250 -1.71 18.59 22.32
CA GLN A 250 -2.28 17.53 23.16
C GLN A 250 -1.53 17.40 24.51
N ILE A 251 -0.19 17.50 24.51
CA ILE A 251 0.62 17.49 25.74
C ILE A 251 0.23 18.66 26.63
N GLN A 252 0.11 19.86 26.06
CA GLN A 252 -0.28 21.05 26.83
C GLN A 252 -1.71 20.91 27.37
N ALA A 253 -2.65 20.44 26.56
CA ALA A 253 -4.03 20.18 26.99
C ALA A 253 -4.10 19.15 28.13
N LYS A 254 -3.32 18.07 28.03
CA LYS A 254 -3.21 17.08 29.09
C LYS A 254 -2.65 17.67 30.38
N LYS A 255 -1.58 18.45 30.31
CA LYS A 255 -0.99 19.11 31.47
C LYS A 255 -2.02 20.03 32.18
N ASN A 256 -2.80 20.78 31.41
CA ASN A 256 -3.87 21.62 31.95
C ASN A 256 -4.99 20.77 32.58
N GLN A 257 -5.37 19.66 31.96
CA GLN A 257 -6.36 18.72 32.49
C GLN A 257 -5.87 18.09 33.80
N ASP A 258 -4.64 17.61 33.84
CA ASP A 258 -4.04 17.00 35.05
C ASP A 258 -4.01 17.99 36.21
N LYS A 259 -3.65 19.27 35.95
CA LYS A 259 -3.72 20.37 36.94
C LYS A 259 -5.15 20.58 37.43
N PHE A 260 -6.13 20.69 36.52
CA PHE A 260 -7.54 20.84 36.87
C PHE A 260 -8.06 19.67 37.74
N ILE A 261 -7.68 18.43 37.38
CA ILE A 261 -8.05 17.24 38.16
C ILE A 261 -7.46 17.32 39.58
N ALA A 262 -6.17 17.68 39.70
CA ALA A 262 -5.49 17.79 40.98
C ALA A 262 -6.13 18.86 41.89
N GLU A 263 -6.37 20.08 41.37
CA GLU A 263 -7.03 21.16 42.09
C GLU A 263 -8.46 20.78 42.49
N THR A 264 -9.23 20.15 41.61
CA THR A 264 -10.60 19.71 41.91
C THR A 264 -10.62 18.63 42.98
N LYS A 265 -9.66 17.68 42.98
CA LYS A 265 -9.54 16.67 44.05
C LYS A 265 -9.24 17.31 45.42
N ILE A 266 -8.38 18.34 45.47
CA ILE A 266 -8.11 19.10 46.70
C ILE A 266 -9.40 19.76 47.22
N LEU A 267 -10.21 20.38 46.35
CA LEU A 267 -11.48 21.00 46.71
C LEU A 267 -12.49 19.95 47.22
N ILE A 268 -12.59 18.82 46.57
CA ILE A 268 -13.45 17.69 47.00
C ILE A 268 -13.06 17.26 48.41
N ASN A 269 -11.79 17.01 48.67
CA ASN A 269 -11.31 16.61 49.99
C ASN A 269 -11.60 17.65 51.07
N LYS A 270 -11.46 18.95 50.74
CA LYS A 270 -11.75 20.09 51.65
C LYS A 270 -13.23 20.19 52.00
N PHE A 271 -14.13 19.88 51.08
CA PHE A 271 -15.56 20.10 51.26
C PHE A 271 -16.36 18.81 51.59
N ARG A 272 -15.84 17.61 51.34
CA ARG A 272 -16.50 16.34 51.57
C ARG A 272 -16.97 16.15 53.03
N ALA A 273 -16.15 16.64 53.99
CA ALA A 273 -16.48 16.49 55.44
C ALA A 273 -17.39 17.61 55.97
N LYS A 274 -17.68 18.67 55.18
CA LYS A 274 -18.51 19.81 55.64
C LYS A 274 -19.96 19.60 55.23
N LYS A 275 -20.88 19.41 56.23
CA LYS A 275 -22.30 19.09 56.04
C LYS A 275 -22.97 20.05 55.04
N ASN A 276 -22.70 21.35 55.09
CA ASN A 276 -23.31 22.36 54.23
C ASN A 276 -22.71 22.46 52.81
N LYS A 277 -21.60 21.72 52.52
CA LYS A 277 -20.91 21.72 51.23
C LYS A 277 -20.72 20.34 50.62
N ALA A 278 -21.31 19.32 51.24
CA ALA A 278 -21.24 17.93 50.75
C ALA A 278 -21.89 17.76 49.36
N ALA A 279 -23.02 18.42 49.11
CA ALA A 279 -23.66 18.44 47.79
C ALA A 279 -22.77 19.06 46.69
N PHE A 280 -22.07 20.13 46.98
CA PHE A 280 -21.08 20.72 46.06
C PHE A 280 -19.94 19.78 45.78
N ALA A 281 -19.38 19.11 46.79
CA ALA A 281 -18.36 18.11 46.60
C ALA A 281 -18.82 16.95 45.69
N GLN A 282 -20.09 16.51 45.87
CA GLN A 282 -20.68 15.47 45.02
C GLN A 282 -20.82 15.92 43.56
N THR A 283 -21.19 17.16 43.29
CA THR A 283 -21.22 17.72 41.92
C THR A 283 -19.84 17.71 41.28
N LEU A 284 -18.77 18.05 42.01
CA LEU A 284 -17.41 17.99 41.52
C LEU A 284 -16.94 16.56 41.23
N ILE A 285 -17.33 15.60 42.09
CA ILE A 285 -17.05 14.16 41.83
C ILE A 285 -17.71 13.71 40.52
N THR A 286 -19.00 14.02 40.32
CA THR A 286 -19.73 13.69 39.10
C THR A 286 -19.11 14.38 37.88
N LYS A 287 -18.62 15.62 38.01
CA LYS A 287 -17.91 16.32 36.92
C LYS A 287 -16.61 15.61 36.56
N LEU A 288 -15.81 15.18 37.56
CA LEU A 288 -14.59 14.43 37.30
C LEU A 288 -14.85 13.03 36.69
N SER A 289 -15.90 12.33 37.12
CA SER A 289 -16.23 11.00 36.57
C SER A 289 -16.67 11.03 35.09
N ARG A 290 -17.20 12.18 34.63
CA ARG A 290 -17.62 12.38 33.24
C ARG A 290 -16.50 12.95 32.35
N LEU A 291 -15.34 13.28 32.93
CA LEU A 291 -14.25 13.89 32.19
C LEU A 291 -13.53 12.82 31.36
N GLU A 292 -13.53 12.98 30.03
CA GLU A 292 -12.70 12.16 29.15
C GLU A 292 -11.23 12.48 29.38
N ILE A 293 -10.43 11.45 29.70
CA ILE A 293 -8.99 11.60 29.92
C ILE A 293 -8.30 11.71 28.59
N ILE A 294 -7.51 12.78 28.43
CA ILE A 294 -6.69 13.01 27.24
C ILE A 294 -5.51 12.03 27.26
N HIS A 295 -5.50 11.12 26.29
CA HIS A 295 -4.36 10.24 26.06
C HIS A 295 -3.43 10.91 25.05
N VAL A 296 -2.16 11.08 25.44
CA VAL A 296 -1.11 11.61 24.56
C VAL A 296 -0.24 10.46 24.11
N GLU A 297 0.11 10.44 22.83
CA GLU A 297 1.16 9.55 22.33
C GLU A 297 2.44 9.83 23.12
N LYS A 298 2.86 8.86 23.92
CA LYS A 298 4.25 8.88 24.36
C LYS A 298 5.08 8.61 23.11
N GLU A 299 5.92 9.57 22.73
CA GLU A 299 7.01 9.21 21.84
C GLU A 299 7.70 8.00 22.47
N ASP A 300 7.73 6.90 21.75
CA ASP A 300 8.53 5.74 22.11
C ASP A 300 10.01 6.16 21.96
N VAL A 301 10.45 6.97 22.89
CA VAL A 301 11.86 7.33 23.04
C VAL A 301 12.58 6.14 23.73
N GLY A 302 12.16 4.94 23.44
CA GLY A 302 12.90 3.73 23.72
C GLY A 302 14.20 3.72 22.92
N LYS A 303 15.02 4.74 23.13
CA LYS A 303 16.43 4.66 22.76
C LYS A 303 17.01 3.51 23.57
N MET A 304 17.01 2.33 22.95
CA MET A 304 17.80 1.23 23.46
C MET A 304 19.23 1.73 23.52
N GLN A 305 19.69 2.09 24.71
CA GLN A 305 21.08 2.46 24.94
C GLN A 305 21.89 1.15 25.00
N PHE A 306 22.21 0.66 23.82
CA PHE A 306 23.11 -0.47 23.69
C PHE A 306 24.51 0.07 23.45
N ARG A 307 25.43 -0.23 24.37
CA ARG A 307 26.85 0.03 24.23
C ARG A 307 27.51 -1.30 23.87
N PHE A 308 27.95 -1.44 22.64
CA PHE A 308 28.85 -2.56 22.29
C PHE A 308 30.12 -2.44 23.10
N PRO A 309 30.65 -3.55 23.67
CA PRO A 309 31.98 -3.52 24.23
C PRO A 309 32.98 -3.04 23.19
N PRO A 310 34.05 -2.34 23.56
CA PRO A 310 35.02 -1.86 22.60
C PRO A 310 35.59 -3.07 21.83
N ALA A 311 35.43 -3.05 20.51
CA ALA A 311 36.00 -4.07 19.66
C ALA A 311 37.56 -3.96 19.67
N PRO A 312 38.28 -5.09 19.55
CA PRO A 312 39.72 -5.06 19.34
C PRO A 312 40.06 -4.17 18.14
N HIS A 313 41.18 -3.46 18.22
CA HIS A 313 41.60 -2.58 17.15
C HIS A 313 41.79 -3.37 15.83
N SER A 314 40.92 -3.17 14.86
CA SER A 314 41.14 -3.64 13.50
C SER A 314 42.23 -2.79 12.84
N GLY A 315 43.01 -3.36 11.94
CA GLY A 315 43.94 -2.63 11.09
C GLY A 315 43.26 -1.55 10.24
N LYS A 316 44.02 -0.79 9.47
CA LYS A 316 43.50 0.24 8.57
C LYS A 316 42.58 -0.35 7.50
N LEU A 317 42.92 -1.53 6.97
CA LEU A 317 42.09 -2.33 6.07
C LEU A 317 41.24 -3.29 6.88
N SER A 318 39.92 -3.21 6.73
CA SER A 318 38.94 -4.05 7.43
C SER A 318 38.58 -5.31 6.66
N LEU A 319 38.54 -5.21 5.33
CA LEU A 319 38.25 -6.32 4.44
C LEU A 319 39.03 -6.10 3.10
N THR A 320 39.60 -7.17 2.58
CA THR A 320 40.16 -7.21 1.25
C THR A 320 39.62 -8.43 0.51
N VAL A 321 39.01 -8.22 -0.61
CA VAL A 321 38.59 -9.27 -1.55
C VAL A 321 39.46 -9.16 -2.78
N LYS A 322 40.07 -10.26 -3.23
CA LYS A 322 40.92 -10.30 -4.43
C LYS A 322 40.43 -11.39 -5.37
N GLU A 323 40.16 -11.01 -6.59
CA GLU A 323 39.77 -11.91 -7.68
C GLU A 323 38.68 -12.92 -7.30
N ALA A 324 37.71 -12.46 -6.49
CA ALA A 324 36.62 -13.33 -6.05
C ALA A 324 35.64 -13.57 -7.20
N SER A 325 35.44 -14.84 -7.56
CA SER A 325 34.49 -15.26 -8.57
C SER A 325 33.47 -16.26 -7.95
N LYS A 326 32.23 -16.20 -8.37
CA LYS A 326 31.20 -17.12 -7.95
C LYS A 326 30.22 -17.41 -9.08
N SER A 327 30.05 -18.68 -9.38
CA SER A 327 29.09 -19.21 -10.35
C SER A 327 28.08 -20.10 -9.65
N TYR A 328 26.89 -20.17 -10.18
CA TYR A 328 25.85 -21.13 -9.82
C TYR A 328 25.43 -21.86 -11.09
N ASP A 329 25.66 -23.17 -11.14
CA ASP A 329 25.50 -23.99 -12.32
C ASP A 329 26.21 -23.33 -13.54
N ASP A 330 25.48 -23.00 -14.60
CA ASP A 330 26.02 -22.36 -15.82
C ASP A 330 25.99 -20.83 -15.77
N LEU A 331 25.61 -20.21 -14.65
CA LEU A 331 25.50 -18.76 -14.49
C LEU A 331 26.67 -18.20 -13.68
N ASP A 332 27.54 -17.42 -14.33
CA ASP A 332 28.58 -16.64 -13.67
C ASP A 332 27.96 -15.37 -13.06
N VAL A 333 27.93 -15.31 -11.71
CA VAL A 333 27.31 -14.20 -10.99
C VAL A 333 28.34 -13.13 -10.60
N LEU A 334 29.53 -13.55 -10.19
CA LEU A 334 30.65 -12.66 -9.84
C LEU A 334 31.89 -13.13 -10.58
N ASP A 335 32.59 -12.22 -11.25
CA ASP A 335 33.82 -12.51 -11.96
C ASP A 335 34.97 -11.57 -11.53
N ALA A 336 36.01 -12.16 -10.99
CA ALA A 336 37.28 -11.53 -10.60
C ALA A 336 37.12 -10.20 -9.82
N ILE A 337 36.19 -10.15 -8.85
CA ILE A 337 35.87 -8.94 -8.07
C ILE A 337 37.02 -8.61 -7.13
N ASN A 338 37.46 -7.36 -7.18
CA ASN A 338 38.44 -6.78 -6.27
C ASN A 338 37.80 -5.67 -5.46
N LEU A 339 37.84 -5.77 -4.11
CA LEU A 339 37.22 -4.80 -3.21
C LEU A 339 38.10 -4.65 -1.95
N GLU A 340 38.41 -3.41 -1.58
CA GLU A 340 39.08 -3.08 -0.34
C GLU A 340 38.18 -2.15 0.48
N ILE A 341 37.93 -2.50 1.77
CA ILE A 341 37.14 -1.70 2.69
C ILE A 341 38.02 -1.21 3.82
N ILE A 342 38.11 0.11 3.95
CA ILE A 342 38.86 0.76 4.99
C ILE A 342 38.00 0.93 6.25
N LYS A 343 38.65 0.94 7.41
CA LYS A 343 37.99 1.14 8.69
C LYS A 343 37.17 2.44 8.73
N GLY A 344 35.87 2.33 9.03
CA GLY A 344 34.94 3.46 9.13
C GLY A 344 34.26 3.85 7.83
N GLU A 345 34.62 3.21 6.71
CA GLU A 345 33.96 3.37 5.43
C GLU A 345 32.56 2.76 5.46
N LYS A 346 31.62 3.41 4.78
CA LYS A 346 30.24 2.92 4.61
C LYS A 346 30.03 2.71 3.12
N ILE A 347 29.83 1.45 2.73
CA ILE A 347 29.66 1.05 1.32
C ILE A 347 28.23 0.59 1.12
N ALA A 348 27.61 1.00 0.03
CA ALA A 348 26.31 0.51 -0.43
C ALA A 348 26.51 -0.25 -1.74
N PHE A 349 26.00 -1.49 -1.81
CA PHE A 349 25.89 -2.25 -3.04
C PHE A 349 24.57 -1.91 -3.74
N VAL A 350 24.66 -1.41 -4.95
CA VAL A 350 23.51 -1.00 -5.77
C VAL A 350 23.54 -1.77 -7.08
N GLY A 351 22.40 -2.23 -7.56
CA GLY A 351 22.25 -2.97 -8.80
C GLY A 351 20.83 -3.55 -8.93
N LYS A 352 20.51 -4.10 -10.11
CA LYS A 352 19.24 -4.78 -10.36
C LYS A 352 19.09 -6.03 -9.50
N ASN A 353 17.85 -6.52 -9.37
CA ASN A 353 17.62 -7.79 -8.69
C ASN A 353 18.20 -8.94 -9.55
N GLY A 354 18.91 -9.86 -8.90
CA GLY A 354 19.61 -10.95 -9.58
C GLY A 354 21.10 -10.69 -9.90
N GLU A 355 21.59 -9.45 -9.76
CA GLU A 355 22.98 -9.05 -10.06
C GLU A 355 24.02 -9.50 -9.00
N GLY A 356 23.67 -10.42 -8.11
CA GLY A 356 24.63 -10.97 -7.15
C GLY A 356 24.96 -10.08 -5.95
N LYS A 357 24.12 -9.08 -5.60
CA LYS A 357 24.36 -8.21 -4.44
C LYS A 357 24.47 -8.95 -3.11
N SER A 358 23.76 -10.05 -2.98
CA SER A 358 23.74 -10.89 -1.76
C SER A 358 24.67 -12.10 -1.87
N THR A 359 25.22 -12.36 -3.03
CA THR A 359 26.26 -13.38 -3.29
C THR A 359 27.59 -12.90 -2.74
#